data_5fb795b77b94bff8907f99a500cb2d1f
#
_entry.id   5fb795b77b94bff8907f99a500cb2d1f
#
_cell.length_a   1.000
_cell.length_b   1.000
_cell.length_c   1.000
_cell.angle_alpha   90.00
_cell.angle_beta   90.00
_cell.angle_gamma   90.00
#
_symmetry.space_group_name_H-M   'P 1'
#
loop_
_entity.id
_entity.type
_entity.pdbx_description
1 polymer ?
#
loop_
_entity_poly.entity_id
_entity_poly.type
_entity_poly.pdbx_seq_one_letter_code
_entity_poly.pdbx_strand_id
1 'polypeptide(L)'
;MADKRLWLGFGHPDEESGLSGSTIAKYAAEGADVRIVIATRGELGEIAPGSSATPEDVGVVREAEVRASVNVFGASLELLDYRDSGMPGTPENEDPRAFAQASMDEGVDHLVVSMRRHRPHVIVTFDENDGYGHPDHVMISEATTLAFRACGDSA
;
A
#
# COMPACT_ATOMS: atom_id res chain seq x y z
N MET A 1 -20.66 -5.17 -18.06
CA MET A 1 -19.32 -5.80 -18.13
C MET A 1 -18.98 -6.23 -16.71
N ALA A 2 -19.31 -7.45 -16.40
CA ALA A 2 -19.21 -7.93 -15.04
C ALA A 2 -17.76 -8.20 -14.67
N ASP A 3 -17.42 -7.80 -13.46
CA ASP A 3 -16.48 -8.51 -12.62
C ASP A 3 -14.99 -8.30 -12.86
N LYS A 4 -14.57 -7.11 -13.29
CA LYS A 4 -13.16 -6.74 -13.24
C LYS A 4 -12.79 -6.36 -11.81
N ARG A 5 -11.72 -6.95 -11.28
CA ARG A 5 -11.20 -6.64 -9.95
C ARG A 5 -9.73 -6.27 -10.04
N LEU A 6 -9.42 -5.09 -9.52
CA LEU A 6 -8.07 -4.53 -9.50
C LEU A 6 -7.61 -4.43 -8.05
N TRP A 7 -6.44 -4.91 -7.75
CA TRP A 7 -5.82 -4.83 -6.44
C TRP A 7 -4.49 -4.08 -6.56
N LEU A 8 -4.26 -3.09 -5.68
CA LEU A 8 -3.04 -2.30 -5.69
C LEU A 8 -2.41 -2.33 -4.29
N GLY A 9 -1.11 -2.63 -4.22
CA GLY A 9 -0.33 -2.67 -2.99
C GLY A 9 0.76 -1.62 -2.97
N PHE A 10 0.73 -0.75 -1.94
CA PHE A 10 1.64 0.37 -1.77
C PHE A 10 2.22 0.44 -0.35
N GLY A 11 3.35 1.12 -0.19
CA GLY A 11 4.01 1.35 1.09
C GLY A 11 3.28 2.40 1.94
N HIS A 12 2.93 3.54 1.32
CA HIS A 12 2.47 4.74 2.03
C HIS A 12 1.22 5.37 1.41
N PRO A 13 0.46 6.16 2.20
CA PRO A 13 -0.55 7.08 1.66
C PRO A 13 0.10 8.07 0.67
N ASP A 14 -0.66 8.48 -0.33
CA ASP A 14 -0.39 9.31 -1.51
C ASP A 14 0.09 8.56 -2.76
N GLU A 15 0.67 7.39 -2.64
CA GLU A 15 1.16 6.60 -3.77
C GLU A 15 0.02 6.13 -4.68
N GLU A 16 -1.14 5.81 -4.10
CA GLU A 16 -2.35 5.48 -4.86
C GLU A 16 -2.77 6.63 -5.77
N SER A 17 -2.67 7.86 -5.27
CA SER A 17 -3.06 9.08 -6.00
C SER A 17 -1.97 9.50 -6.99
N GLY A 18 -0.72 9.56 -6.52
CA GLY A 18 0.41 10.08 -7.29
C GLY A 18 0.84 9.14 -8.42
N LEU A 19 0.86 7.83 -8.17
CA LEU A 19 1.36 6.85 -9.12
C LEU A 19 0.25 6.23 -9.97
N SER A 20 -0.94 6.03 -9.42
CA SER A 20 -1.99 5.22 -10.05
C SER A 20 -3.36 5.88 -10.10
N GLY A 21 -3.51 7.12 -9.63
CA GLY A 21 -4.81 7.78 -9.46
C GLY A 21 -5.67 7.81 -10.73
N SER A 22 -5.08 8.13 -11.89
CA SER A 22 -5.80 8.12 -13.16
C SER A 22 -6.25 6.72 -13.59
N THR A 23 -5.43 5.70 -13.32
CA THR A 23 -5.75 4.30 -13.59
C THR A 23 -6.89 3.82 -12.68
N ILE A 24 -6.79 4.11 -11.38
CA ILE A 24 -7.82 3.78 -10.39
C ILE A 24 -9.15 4.42 -10.78
N ALA A 25 -9.15 5.73 -11.00
CA ALA A 25 -10.35 6.49 -11.36
C ALA A 25 -11.00 5.95 -12.65
N LYS A 26 -10.19 5.64 -13.67
CA LYS A 26 -10.67 5.09 -14.93
C LYS A 26 -11.39 3.75 -14.72
N TYR A 27 -10.71 2.79 -14.08
CA TYR A 27 -11.29 1.45 -13.92
C TYR A 27 -12.47 1.42 -12.96
N ALA A 28 -12.45 2.21 -11.90
CA ALA A 28 -13.59 2.36 -11.00
C ALA A 28 -14.81 2.95 -11.74
N ALA A 29 -14.62 4.00 -12.56
CA ALA A 29 -15.68 4.56 -13.38
C ALA A 29 -16.24 3.59 -14.43
N GLU A 30 -15.42 2.62 -14.89
CA GLU A 30 -15.85 1.53 -15.77
C GLU A 30 -16.55 0.39 -15.02
N GLY A 31 -16.71 0.50 -13.70
CA GLY A 31 -17.39 -0.48 -12.86
C GLY A 31 -16.51 -1.63 -12.35
N ALA A 32 -15.20 -1.46 -12.36
CA ALA A 32 -14.31 -2.42 -11.70
C ALA A 32 -14.38 -2.28 -10.19
N ASP A 33 -14.29 -3.39 -9.46
CA ASP A 33 -14.06 -3.40 -8.02
C ASP A 33 -12.55 -3.18 -7.76
N VAL A 34 -12.21 -2.02 -7.19
CA VAL A 34 -10.83 -1.62 -6.96
C VAL A 34 -10.53 -1.66 -5.47
N ARG A 35 -9.50 -2.43 -5.10
CA ARG A 35 -8.97 -2.49 -3.74
C ARG A 35 -7.57 -1.92 -3.68
N ILE A 36 -7.36 -1.01 -2.73
CA ILE A 36 -6.07 -0.39 -2.43
C ILE A 36 -5.64 -0.90 -1.06
N VAL A 37 -4.44 -1.45 -0.98
CA VAL A 37 -3.81 -1.93 0.26
C VAL A 37 -2.55 -1.10 0.50
N ILE A 38 -2.42 -0.53 1.69
CA ILE A 38 -1.30 0.32 2.07
C ILE A 38 -0.67 -0.23 3.35
N ALA A 39 0.65 -0.38 3.35
CA ALA A 39 1.36 -1.03 4.44
C ALA A 39 1.42 -0.18 5.71
N THR A 40 1.71 1.10 5.59
CA THR A 40 1.98 2.02 6.71
C THR A 40 1.10 3.26 6.63
N ARG A 41 1.19 4.15 7.62
CA ARG A 41 0.54 5.47 7.57
C ARG A 41 1.47 6.58 7.06
N GLY A 42 2.70 6.25 6.70
CA GLY A 42 3.68 7.23 6.26
C GLY A 42 4.07 8.21 7.38
N GLU A 43 4.27 7.70 8.60
CA GLU A 43 4.50 8.48 9.82
C GLU A 43 5.81 9.27 9.79
N LEU A 44 6.71 8.91 8.89
CA LEU A 44 8.02 9.54 8.72
C LEU A 44 8.13 10.36 7.43
N GLY A 45 7.01 10.52 6.71
CA GLY A 45 6.95 11.30 5.49
C GLY A 45 7.15 12.80 5.72
N GLU A 46 7.64 13.49 4.69
CA GLU A 46 7.78 14.94 4.72
C GLU A 46 6.41 15.62 4.89
N ILE A 47 6.39 16.62 5.78
CA ILE A 47 5.20 17.44 5.98
C ILE A 47 5.24 18.59 4.96
N ALA A 48 4.22 18.64 4.09
CA ALA A 48 4.15 19.66 3.06
C ALA A 48 4.10 21.08 3.65
N PRO A 49 4.77 22.06 3.04
CA PRO A 49 4.67 23.47 3.46
C PRO A 49 3.21 23.93 3.50
N GLY A 50 2.79 24.46 4.66
CA GLY A 50 1.41 24.93 4.87
C GLY A 50 0.45 23.85 5.36
N SER A 51 0.87 22.59 5.53
CA SER A 51 0.10 21.59 6.26
C SER A 51 -0.02 21.98 7.74
N SER A 52 -1.12 21.57 8.37
CA SER A 52 -1.29 21.67 9.82
C SER A 52 -0.77 20.44 10.57
N ALA A 53 -0.28 19.43 9.86
CA ALA A 53 0.28 18.24 10.47
C ALA A 53 1.57 18.54 11.23
N THR A 54 1.81 17.77 12.27
CA THR A 54 3.06 17.77 13.06
C THR A 54 3.73 16.38 12.94
N PRO A 55 5.01 16.23 13.30
CA PRO A 55 5.65 14.92 13.31
C PRO A 55 4.93 13.88 14.18
N GLU A 56 4.19 14.32 15.19
CA GLU A 56 3.47 13.44 16.11
C GLU A 56 2.13 12.95 15.54
N ASP A 57 1.52 13.69 14.63
CA ASP A 57 0.18 13.39 14.10
C ASP A 57 0.13 13.18 12.57
N VAL A 58 1.24 13.31 11.86
CA VAL A 58 1.30 13.19 10.40
C VAL A 58 0.69 11.87 9.89
N GLY A 59 0.92 10.76 10.57
CA GLY A 59 0.32 9.48 10.19
C GLY A 59 -1.22 9.48 10.28
N VAL A 60 -1.78 10.17 11.28
CA VAL A 60 -3.24 10.32 11.41
C VAL A 60 -3.80 11.21 10.31
N VAL A 61 -3.10 12.30 10.01
CA VAL A 61 -3.50 13.21 8.93
C VAL A 61 -3.46 12.48 7.58
N ARG A 62 -2.37 11.77 7.27
CA ARG A 62 -2.21 11.02 6.01
C ARG A 62 -3.21 9.85 5.89
N GLU A 63 -3.56 9.20 6.99
CA GLU A 63 -4.65 8.21 6.98
C GLU A 63 -5.99 8.87 6.60
N ALA A 64 -6.30 10.04 7.12
CA ALA A 64 -7.52 10.74 6.76
C ALA A 64 -7.53 11.18 5.28
N GLU A 65 -6.38 11.61 4.76
CA GLU A 65 -6.20 12.01 3.36
C GLU A 65 -6.38 10.81 2.42
N VAL A 66 -5.75 9.67 2.67
CA VAL A 66 -5.92 8.48 1.83
C VAL A 66 -7.34 7.93 1.87
N ARG A 67 -8.01 7.99 3.02
CA ARG A 67 -9.44 7.61 3.10
C ARG A 67 -10.31 8.53 2.24
N ALA A 68 -10.01 9.82 2.23
CA ALA A 68 -10.71 10.78 1.38
C ALA A 68 -10.44 10.53 -0.11
N SER A 69 -9.18 10.31 -0.52
CA SER A 69 -8.82 10.04 -1.91
C SER A 69 -9.46 8.74 -2.43
N VAL A 70 -9.39 7.67 -1.65
CA VAL A 70 -9.99 6.38 -2.00
C VAL A 70 -11.51 6.48 -2.15
N ASN A 71 -12.17 7.28 -1.30
CA ASN A 71 -13.60 7.54 -1.43
C ASN A 71 -13.94 8.31 -2.72
N VAL A 72 -13.12 9.28 -3.11
CA VAL A 72 -13.27 10.02 -4.39
C VAL A 72 -13.13 9.07 -5.58
N PHE A 73 -12.21 8.13 -5.53
CA PHE A 73 -12.03 7.12 -6.57
C PHE A 73 -13.17 6.09 -6.64
N GLY A 74 -13.96 5.94 -5.57
CA GLY A 74 -14.95 4.86 -5.47
C GLY A 74 -14.29 3.48 -5.27
N ALA A 75 -13.10 3.45 -4.66
CA ALA A 75 -12.35 2.25 -4.34
C ALA A 75 -12.54 1.84 -2.87
N SER A 76 -11.98 0.71 -2.48
CA SER A 76 -11.91 0.24 -1.09
C SER A 76 -10.47 0.31 -0.58
N LEU A 77 -10.29 0.63 0.71
CA LEU A 77 -8.99 0.74 1.38
C LEU A 77 -8.82 -0.36 2.43
N GLU A 78 -7.63 -0.92 2.49
CA GLU A 78 -7.15 -1.78 3.57
C GLU A 78 -5.78 -1.24 4.04
N LEU A 79 -5.62 -1.01 5.34
CA LEU A 79 -4.35 -0.63 5.96
C LEU A 79 -3.80 -1.85 6.70
N LEU A 80 -2.50 -2.13 6.56
CA LEU A 80 -1.85 -3.27 7.22
C LEU A 80 -1.33 -2.91 8.63
N ASP A 81 -1.38 -1.64 8.99
CA ASP A 81 -1.01 -1.11 10.30
C ASP A 81 0.46 -1.29 10.73
N TYR A 82 1.36 -1.53 9.78
CA TYR A 82 2.79 -1.46 10.06
C TYR A 82 3.24 0.00 10.25
N ARG A 83 4.38 0.18 10.95
CA ARG A 83 5.02 1.47 11.08
C ARG A 83 5.86 1.76 9.83
N ASP A 84 5.88 3.00 9.37
CA ASP A 84 6.80 3.49 8.35
C ASP A 84 8.26 3.24 8.78
N SER A 85 9.05 2.69 7.86
CA SER A 85 10.43 2.30 8.11
C SER A 85 11.42 3.44 7.99
N GLY A 86 11.02 4.54 7.37
CA GLY A 86 11.96 5.59 6.97
C GLY A 86 13.03 5.07 6.01
N MET A 87 14.06 5.88 5.80
CA MET A 87 15.14 5.56 4.86
C MET A 87 16.20 4.64 5.49
N PRO A 88 16.91 3.86 4.67
CA PRO A 88 17.99 2.99 5.15
C PRO A 88 19.02 3.78 5.97
N GLY A 89 19.44 3.25 7.12
CA GLY A 89 20.44 3.84 7.99
C GLY A 89 19.91 4.89 8.97
N THR A 90 18.60 5.11 9.02
CA THR A 90 17.97 5.90 10.08
C THR A 90 17.63 5.01 11.29
N PRO A 91 17.54 5.57 12.51
CA PRO A 91 17.12 4.82 13.69
C PRO A 91 15.74 4.20 13.56
N GLU A 92 14.85 4.84 12.82
CA GLU A 92 13.48 4.39 12.58
C GLU A 92 13.43 3.10 11.77
N ASN A 93 14.42 2.91 10.89
CA ASN A 93 14.52 1.68 10.09
C ASN A 93 14.84 0.44 10.93
N GLU A 94 15.47 0.63 12.10
CA GLU A 94 15.78 -0.44 13.06
C GLU A 94 14.65 -0.68 14.09
N ASP A 95 13.55 0.07 14.04
CA ASP A 95 12.40 -0.14 14.94
C ASP A 95 11.75 -1.50 14.61
N PRO A 96 11.58 -2.40 15.61
CA PRO A 96 10.96 -3.72 15.36
C PRO A 96 9.53 -3.66 14.81
N ARG A 97 8.86 -2.51 14.89
CA ARG A 97 7.52 -2.29 14.33
C ARG A 97 7.56 -1.80 12.90
N ALA A 98 8.74 -1.39 12.39
CA ALA A 98 8.90 -0.93 11.03
C ALA A 98 8.54 -2.03 10.03
N PHE A 99 7.89 -1.66 8.94
CA PHE A 99 7.45 -2.64 7.94
C PHE A 99 8.63 -3.43 7.34
N ALA A 100 9.76 -2.76 7.10
CA ALA A 100 10.97 -3.42 6.62
C ALA A 100 11.59 -4.44 7.61
N GLN A 101 11.21 -4.40 8.90
CA GLN A 101 11.62 -5.35 9.93
C GLN A 101 10.59 -6.47 10.16
N ALA A 102 9.41 -6.38 9.54
CA ALA A 102 8.40 -7.42 9.62
C ALA A 102 8.88 -8.72 8.97
N SER A 103 8.36 -9.84 9.49
CA SER A 103 8.60 -11.13 8.83
C SER A 103 7.98 -11.12 7.43
N MET A 104 8.76 -11.52 6.41
CA MET A 104 8.24 -11.67 5.05
C MET A 104 7.05 -12.63 5.01
N ASP A 105 7.11 -13.74 5.75
CA ASP A 105 6.01 -14.72 5.80
C ASP A 105 4.72 -14.09 6.36
N GLU A 106 4.82 -13.26 7.41
CA GLU A 106 3.67 -12.55 7.97
C GLU A 106 3.08 -11.55 6.97
N GLY A 107 3.94 -10.75 6.32
CA GLY A 107 3.51 -9.82 5.27
C GLY A 107 2.82 -10.55 4.12
N VAL A 108 3.38 -11.64 3.65
CA VAL A 108 2.81 -12.48 2.59
C VAL A 108 1.45 -13.06 3.00
N ASP A 109 1.33 -13.60 4.22
CA ASP A 109 0.07 -14.18 4.71
C ASP A 109 -1.06 -13.16 4.74
N HIS A 110 -0.79 -11.92 5.21
CA HIS A 110 -1.78 -10.84 5.18
C HIS A 110 -2.26 -10.55 3.75
N LEU A 111 -1.33 -10.44 2.81
CA LEU A 111 -1.66 -10.15 1.42
C LEU A 111 -2.37 -11.31 0.72
N VAL A 112 -1.99 -12.56 1.01
CA VAL A 112 -2.70 -13.76 0.52
C VAL A 112 -4.17 -13.75 0.96
N VAL A 113 -4.43 -13.44 2.23
CA VAL A 113 -5.81 -13.34 2.75
C VAL A 113 -6.59 -12.24 2.02
N SER A 114 -5.98 -11.06 1.86
CA SER A 114 -6.58 -9.94 1.12
C SER A 114 -6.89 -10.32 -0.34
N MET A 115 -5.91 -10.89 -1.05
CA MET A 115 -6.04 -11.28 -2.45
C MET A 115 -7.06 -12.40 -2.65
N ARG A 116 -7.06 -13.44 -1.81
CA ARG A 116 -8.04 -14.54 -1.89
C ARG A 116 -9.47 -14.07 -1.64
N ARG A 117 -9.66 -13.09 -0.76
CA ARG A 117 -10.97 -12.47 -0.51
C ARG A 117 -11.44 -11.62 -1.68
N HIS A 118 -10.56 -10.82 -2.24
CA HIS A 118 -10.88 -9.92 -3.35
C HIS A 118 -10.89 -10.64 -4.70
N ARG A 119 -10.03 -11.65 -4.90
CA ARG A 119 -9.88 -12.44 -6.14
C ARG A 119 -9.57 -11.54 -7.35
N PRO A 120 -8.50 -10.74 -7.32
CA PRO A 120 -8.18 -9.78 -8.36
C PRO A 120 -7.86 -10.47 -9.70
N HIS A 121 -8.15 -9.77 -10.80
CA HIS A 121 -7.71 -10.16 -12.14
C HIS A 121 -6.36 -9.51 -12.48
N VAL A 122 -6.09 -8.36 -11.87
CA VAL A 122 -4.83 -7.60 -12.04
C VAL A 122 -4.38 -7.13 -10.67
N ILE A 123 -3.07 -7.26 -10.44
CA ILE A 123 -2.38 -6.74 -9.25
C ILE A 123 -1.35 -5.73 -9.72
N VAL A 124 -1.25 -4.61 -9.01
CA VAL A 124 -0.30 -3.53 -9.23
C VAL A 124 0.48 -3.29 -7.95
N THR A 125 1.78 -3.18 -8.05
CA THR A 125 2.69 -2.80 -6.96
C THR A 125 3.94 -2.18 -7.57
N PHE A 126 4.92 -1.83 -6.74
CA PHE A 126 6.23 -1.36 -7.20
C PHE A 126 6.99 -2.44 -7.95
N ASP A 127 7.99 -2.02 -8.73
CA ASP A 127 8.99 -2.93 -9.27
C ASP A 127 9.96 -3.40 -8.17
N GLU A 128 10.82 -4.35 -8.50
CA GLU A 128 11.74 -4.98 -7.55
C GLU A 128 12.82 -4.03 -6.98
N ASN A 129 13.05 -2.90 -7.63
CA ASN A 129 14.08 -1.92 -7.26
C ASN A 129 13.50 -0.63 -6.70
N ASP A 130 12.19 -0.42 -6.86
CA ASP A 130 11.46 0.77 -6.37
C ASP A 130 12.00 2.12 -6.88
N GLY A 131 12.74 2.17 -7.93
CA GLY A 131 13.29 3.40 -8.48
C GLY A 131 14.30 4.13 -7.59
N TYR A 132 14.04 4.34 -6.30
CA TYR A 132 14.96 4.97 -5.34
C TYR A 132 15.26 4.14 -4.07
N GLY A 133 14.66 2.99 -3.94
CA GLY A 133 15.01 1.99 -2.93
C GLY A 133 14.47 2.27 -1.52
N HIS A 134 13.23 2.79 -1.40
CA HIS A 134 12.59 2.90 -0.08
C HIS A 134 12.33 1.50 0.49
N PRO A 135 12.73 1.21 1.75
CA PRO A 135 12.58 -0.12 2.33
C PRO A 135 11.16 -0.67 2.28
N ASP A 136 10.15 0.16 2.54
CA ASP A 136 8.75 -0.24 2.52
C ASP A 136 8.23 -0.56 1.11
N HIS A 137 8.75 0.13 0.10
CA HIS A 137 8.38 -0.16 -1.30
C HIS A 137 8.98 -1.48 -1.77
N VAL A 138 10.23 -1.74 -1.41
CA VAL A 138 10.89 -3.03 -1.70
C VAL A 138 10.13 -4.16 -0.99
N MET A 139 9.81 -3.97 0.30
CA MET A 139 9.10 -4.97 1.11
C MET A 139 7.71 -5.27 0.56
N ILE A 140 6.89 -4.25 0.24
CA ILE A 140 5.54 -4.46 -0.30
C ILE A 140 5.57 -5.09 -1.70
N SER A 141 6.56 -4.72 -2.53
CA SER A 141 6.75 -5.30 -3.86
C SER A 141 7.05 -6.80 -3.77
N GLU A 142 8.01 -7.18 -2.94
CA GLU A 142 8.41 -8.58 -2.74
C GLU A 142 7.27 -9.39 -2.12
N ALA A 143 6.68 -8.91 -1.03
CA ALA A 143 5.55 -9.57 -0.37
C ALA A 143 4.35 -9.75 -1.31
N THR A 144 4.03 -8.74 -2.12
CA THR A 144 2.94 -8.79 -3.11
C THR A 144 3.23 -9.83 -4.18
N THR A 145 4.46 -9.90 -4.67
CA THR A 145 4.88 -10.87 -5.68
C THR A 145 4.80 -12.31 -5.17
N LEU A 146 5.25 -12.54 -3.94
CA LEU A 146 5.16 -13.85 -3.28
C LEU A 146 3.71 -14.25 -3.00
N ALA A 147 2.89 -13.32 -2.50
CA ALA A 147 1.48 -13.54 -2.24
C ALA A 147 0.71 -13.87 -3.53
N PHE A 148 0.99 -13.19 -4.63
CA PHE A 148 0.41 -13.48 -5.93
C PHE A 148 0.68 -14.93 -6.37
N ARG A 149 1.90 -15.40 -6.22
CA ARG A 149 2.28 -16.79 -6.54
C ARG A 149 1.55 -17.77 -5.63
N ALA A 150 1.54 -17.53 -4.32
CA ALA A 150 0.88 -18.38 -3.33
C ALA A 150 -0.65 -18.41 -3.49
N CYS A 151 -1.27 -17.36 -4.02
CA CYS A 151 -2.72 -17.34 -4.27
C CYS A 151 -3.15 -18.26 -5.40
N GLY A 152 -2.28 -18.53 -6.38
CA GLY A 152 -2.54 -19.40 -7.52
C GLY A 152 -2.40 -20.88 -7.19
N ASP A 153 -1.66 -21.21 -6.15
CA ASP A 153 -1.49 -22.60 -5.72
C ASP A 153 -2.75 -23.05 -4.97
N SER A 154 -3.51 -23.92 -5.63
CA SER A 154 -4.61 -24.63 -4.99
C SER A 154 -4.01 -25.59 -3.96
N ALA A 155 -4.18 -25.31 -2.67
CA ALA A 155 -3.93 -26.27 -1.63
C ALA A 155 -4.97 -27.39 -1.69
#